data_91725e8e250318687fb6290508acbfeb
#
_entry.id   91725e8e250318687fb6290508acbfeb
#
_cell.length_a   1.000
_cell.length_b   1.000
_cell.length_c   1.000
_cell.angle_alpha   90.00
_cell.angle_beta   90.00
_cell.angle_gamma   90.00
#
_symmetry.space_group_name_H-M   'P 1'
#
loop_
_entity.id
_entity.type
_entity.pdbx_description
1 polymer ?
#
loop_
_entity_poly.entity_id
_entity_poly.type
_entity_poly.pdbx_seq_one_letter_code
_entity_poly.pdbx_strand_id
1 'polypeptide(L)'
;MSAAGAASDLGPLILPQVRLVLAVSLDGRLAPPEGGAAQLGGAGDRRALEEALAWADGCLIGAQTLRLHGSTCLIHQPDLLELRRVQGRPPQPWALAVSRSGQLDPQLPFFHQPLRRGLLAPAGVRSSPPAGFDRLWSLSPHGSQADTGAAGAPALGGKGVDSCHLQGAESPSSRAEISQPQRVGSGWPALLAELAAGGMDRLVLLGGARLAASLLALDLVDGLQLTLVPRVLGGAHSWLPIAPLPAPGRWELEESRPLGQGELLVRYCRVGGCP
;
A
#
# COMPACT_ATOMS: atom_id res chain seq x y z
N MET A 1 -25.02 41.92 0.30
CA MET A 1 -23.57 41.75 0.30
C MET A 1 -23.28 40.27 0.50
N SER A 2 -22.99 39.62 -0.61
CA SER A 2 -22.82 38.17 -0.70
C SER A 2 -21.40 37.79 -0.29
N ALA A 3 -21.25 36.97 0.75
CA ALA A 3 -19.99 36.33 1.10
C ALA A 3 -19.84 35.07 0.25
N ALA A 4 -19.17 35.19 -0.89
CA ALA A 4 -18.72 34.08 -1.68
C ALA A 4 -17.58 33.38 -0.91
N GLY A 5 -17.84 32.14 -0.49
CA GLY A 5 -16.88 31.29 0.18
C GLY A 5 -15.66 31.04 -0.72
N ALA A 6 -14.47 31.27 -0.17
CA ALA A 6 -13.21 30.90 -0.76
C ALA A 6 -13.14 29.38 -0.88
N ALA A 7 -13.39 28.86 -2.08
CA ALA A 7 -12.97 27.51 -2.44
C ALA A 7 -11.44 27.53 -2.43
N SER A 8 -10.84 26.84 -1.45
CA SER A 8 -9.40 26.63 -1.39
C SER A 8 -8.98 25.85 -2.62
N ASP A 9 -8.30 26.53 -3.52
CA ASP A 9 -7.63 25.98 -4.68
C ASP A 9 -6.41 25.17 -4.18
N LEU A 10 -6.67 23.93 -3.74
CA LEU A 10 -5.61 22.98 -3.42
C LEU A 10 -5.13 22.42 -4.76
N GLY A 11 -3.97 22.89 -5.18
CA GLY A 11 -3.28 22.39 -6.36
C GLY A 11 -3.16 20.84 -6.35
N PRO A 12 -2.73 20.23 -7.46
CA PRO A 12 -2.59 18.80 -7.54
C PRO A 12 -1.70 18.27 -6.41
N LEU A 13 -2.13 17.21 -5.71
CA LEU A 13 -1.35 16.55 -4.67
C LEU A 13 -0.07 15.98 -5.28
N ILE A 14 1.05 16.37 -4.73
CA ILE A 14 2.33 15.72 -5.01
C ILE A 14 2.36 14.45 -4.16
N LEU A 15 2.32 13.30 -4.81
CA LEU A 15 2.40 11.98 -4.16
C LEU A 15 3.81 11.39 -4.33
N PRO A 16 4.29 10.61 -3.36
CA PRO A 16 5.53 9.88 -3.51
C PRO A 16 5.36 8.74 -4.52
N GLN A 17 6.45 8.36 -5.19
CA GLN A 17 6.48 7.11 -5.94
C GLN A 17 6.43 5.91 -4.99
N VAL A 18 5.50 4.99 -5.21
CA VAL A 18 5.34 3.78 -4.41
C VAL A 18 5.69 2.54 -5.22
N ARG A 19 6.68 1.78 -4.75
CA ARG A 19 7.08 0.50 -5.35
C ARG A 19 6.74 -0.65 -4.42
N LEU A 20 5.90 -1.57 -4.89
CA LEU A 20 5.62 -2.83 -4.19
C LEU A 20 6.76 -3.82 -4.45
N VAL A 21 7.39 -4.32 -3.39
CA VAL A 21 8.53 -5.24 -3.46
C VAL A 21 8.20 -6.53 -2.72
N LEU A 22 8.21 -7.65 -3.44
CA LEU A 22 7.81 -8.96 -2.91
C LEU A 22 8.65 -10.08 -3.54
N ALA A 23 8.99 -11.09 -2.73
CA ALA A 23 9.34 -12.42 -3.23
C ALA A 23 8.06 -13.27 -3.30
N VAL A 24 7.83 -13.92 -4.44
CA VAL A 24 6.64 -14.73 -4.68
C VAL A 24 7.00 -16.05 -5.33
N SER A 25 6.26 -17.10 -5.00
CA SER A 25 6.39 -18.39 -5.68
C SER A 25 5.89 -18.30 -7.14
N LEU A 26 6.18 -19.32 -7.97
CA LEU A 26 5.71 -19.38 -9.36
C LEU A 26 4.18 -19.34 -9.49
N ASP A 27 3.47 -19.81 -8.47
CA ASP A 27 2.01 -19.76 -8.38
C ASP A 27 1.50 -18.52 -7.61
N GLY A 28 2.36 -17.51 -7.39
CA GLY A 28 1.99 -16.21 -6.81
C GLY A 28 1.68 -16.23 -5.32
N ARG A 29 2.34 -17.10 -4.53
CA ARG A 29 2.12 -17.20 -3.08
C ARG A 29 3.21 -16.48 -2.30
N LEU A 30 2.83 -15.92 -1.14
CA LEU A 30 3.73 -15.29 -0.17
C LEU A 30 4.13 -16.22 0.97
N ALA A 31 3.36 -17.29 1.19
CA ALA A 31 3.57 -18.26 2.25
C ALA A 31 2.99 -19.63 1.85
N PRO A 32 3.46 -20.73 2.46
CA PRO A 32 2.87 -22.04 2.28
C PRO A 32 1.43 -22.10 2.85
N PRO A 33 0.68 -23.19 2.58
CA PRO A 33 -0.73 -23.31 3.02
C PRO A 33 -0.95 -23.06 4.51
N GLU A 34 0.00 -23.45 5.34
CA GLU A 34 -0.02 -23.28 6.80
C GLU A 34 0.14 -21.82 7.22
N GLY A 35 0.58 -20.95 6.31
CA GLY A 35 0.92 -19.56 6.61
C GLY A 35 2.28 -19.42 7.29
N GLY A 36 2.43 -18.36 8.08
CA GLY A 36 3.66 -18.07 8.83
C GLY A 36 4.63 -17.16 8.08
N ALA A 37 5.81 -16.96 8.69
CA ALA A 37 6.90 -16.20 8.09
C ALA A 37 7.62 -17.08 7.06
N ALA A 38 7.34 -16.88 5.78
CA ALA A 38 8.05 -17.57 4.72
C ALA A 38 9.27 -16.75 4.28
N GLN A 39 10.44 -17.36 4.34
CA GLN A 39 11.64 -16.85 3.69
C GLN A 39 11.71 -17.48 2.30
N LEU A 40 11.11 -16.82 1.32
CA LEU A 40 11.03 -17.36 -0.04
C LEU A 40 12.32 -17.10 -0.81
N GLY A 41 12.83 -15.87 -0.75
CA GLY A 41 13.98 -15.44 -1.53
C GLY A 41 15.32 -15.82 -0.91
N GLY A 42 16.31 -15.99 -1.76
CA GLY A 42 17.72 -16.28 -1.41
C GLY A 42 18.59 -15.02 -1.28
N ALA A 43 19.89 -15.20 -1.48
CA ALA A 43 20.85 -14.11 -1.40
C ALA A 43 20.66 -13.06 -2.49
N GLY A 44 20.25 -13.48 -3.71
CA GLY A 44 19.98 -12.58 -4.81
C GLY A 44 18.74 -11.69 -4.54
N ASP A 45 17.68 -12.29 -4.04
CA ASP A 45 16.50 -11.56 -3.60
C ASP A 45 16.81 -10.57 -2.48
N ARG A 46 17.61 -10.99 -1.48
CA ARG A 46 18.08 -10.10 -0.42
C ARG A 46 18.80 -8.88 -0.98
N ARG A 47 19.70 -9.08 -1.92
CA ARG A 47 20.42 -7.98 -2.58
C ARG A 47 19.46 -7.06 -3.31
N ALA A 48 18.51 -7.60 -4.09
CA ALA A 48 17.51 -6.83 -4.82
C ALA A 48 16.57 -6.03 -3.89
N LEU A 49 16.24 -6.59 -2.73
CA LEU A 49 15.49 -5.91 -1.69
C LEU A 49 16.28 -4.75 -1.07
N GLU A 50 17.56 -4.94 -0.76
CA GLU A 50 18.44 -3.88 -0.24
C GLU A 50 18.64 -2.75 -1.28
N GLU A 51 18.69 -3.06 -2.57
CA GLU A 51 18.70 -2.08 -3.67
C GLU A 51 17.41 -1.24 -3.68
N ALA A 52 16.26 -1.88 -3.50
CA ALA A 52 14.98 -1.16 -3.38
C ALA A 52 14.94 -0.26 -2.15
N LEU A 53 15.44 -0.71 -1.01
CA LEU A 53 15.57 0.11 0.20
C LEU A 53 16.56 1.27 0.01
N ALA A 54 17.66 1.04 -0.72
CA ALA A 54 18.63 2.10 -1.03
C ALA A 54 18.02 3.20 -1.90
N TRP A 55 17.10 2.86 -2.79
CA TRP A 55 16.34 3.81 -3.59
C TRP A 55 15.30 4.59 -2.76
N ALA A 56 14.69 4.00 -1.73
CA ALA A 56 13.57 4.55 -0.98
C ALA A 56 13.96 5.55 0.11
N ASP A 57 13.05 6.48 0.45
CA ASP A 57 13.12 7.36 1.63
C ASP A 57 12.41 6.73 2.82
N GLY A 58 11.37 5.94 2.54
CA GLY A 58 10.60 5.21 3.54
C GLY A 58 10.17 3.83 3.06
N CYS A 59 9.91 2.97 4.01
CA CYS A 59 9.50 1.59 3.80
C CYS A 59 8.21 1.32 4.58
N LEU A 60 7.11 1.11 3.87
CA LEU A 60 5.80 0.76 4.41
C LEU A 60 5.73 -0.74 4.72
N ILE A 61 5.39 -1.09 5.95
CA ILE A 61 5.24 -2.48 6.37
C ILE A 61 4.00 -2.66 7.26
N GLY A 62 3.20 -3.66 6.98
CA GLY A 62 2.03 -3.97 7.80
C GLY A 62 2.39 -4.52 9.18
N ALA A 63 1.68 -4.10 10.23
CA ALA A 63 1.90 -4.59 11.60
C ALA A 63 1.83 -6.12 11.72
N GLN A 64 0.99 -6.78 10.92
CA GLN A 64 0.93 -8.25 10.92
C GLN A 64 2.23 -8.87 10.37
N THR A 65 2.80 -8.27 9.31
CA THR A 65 4.09 -8.71 8.77
C THR A 65 5.21 -8.52 9.79
N LEU A 66 5.22 -7.37 10.49
CA LEU A 66 6.17 -7.14 11.60
C LEU A 66 6.02 -8.17 12.73
N ARG A 67 4.80 -8.55 13.11
CA ARG A 67 4.57 -9.59 14.13
C ARG A 67 5.07 -10.95 13.69
N LEU A 68 4.92 -11.29 12.40
CA LEU A 68 5.36 -12.59 11.87
C LEU A 68 6.87 -12.68 11.74
N HIS A 69 7.54 -11.62 11.28
CA HIS A 69 8.98 -11.61 11.04
C HIS A 69 9.81 -11.04 12.19
N GLY A 70 9.19 -10.35 13.13
CA GLY A 70 9.83 -9.72 14.28
C GLY A 70 10.64 -8.46 13.94
N SER A 71 10.98 -8.24 12.68
CA SER A 71 11.85 -7.14 12.21
C SER A 71 11.50 -6.74 10.78
N THR A 72 12.12 -5.65 10.30
CA THR A 72 12.12 -5.29 8.88
C THR A 72 13.51 -5.45 8.28
N CYS A 73 13.60 -5.37 6.95
CA CYS A 73 14.89 -5.43 6.26
C CYS A 73 15.71 -4.16 6.50
N LEU A 74 17.03 -4.35 6.55
CA LEU A 74 18.04 -3.30 6.61
C LEU A 74 18.96 -3.40 5.39
N ILE A 75 19.54 -2.29 5.01
CA ILE A 75 20.65 -2.24 4.07
C ILE A 75 21.91 -2.60 4.82
N HIS A 76 22.57 -3.68 4.40
CA HIS A 76 23.85 -4.12 4.93
C HIS A 76 24.99 -4.00 3.91
N GLN A 77 24.66 -3.93 2.61
CA GLN A 77 25.63 -3.86 1.54
C GLN A 77 26.40 -2.54 1.58
N PRO A 78 27.75 -2.56 1.72
CA PRO A 78 28.55 -1.34 1.88
C PRO A 78 28.41 -0.36 0.71
N ASP A 79 28.33 -0.88 -0.53
CA ASP A 79 28.15 -0.07 -1.73
C ASP A 79 26.80 0.68 -1.75
N LEU A 80 25.74 0.07 -1.24
CA LEU A 80 24.42 0.71 -1.15
C LEU A 80 24.36 1.74 -0.02
N LEU A 81 25.03 1.49 1.10
CA LEU A 81 25.20 2.47 2.18
C LEU A 81 26.01 3.67 1.70
N GLU A 82 27.09 3.43 0.96
CA GLU A 82 27.91 4.49 0.37
C GLU A 82 27.12 5.29 -0.67
N LEU A 83 26.34 4.64 -1.54
CA LEU A 83 25.45 5.30 -2.48
C LEU A 83 24.52 6.29 -1.78
N ARG A 84 23.87 5.87 -0.68
CA ARG A 84 22.99 6.73 0.11
C ARG A 84 23.75 7.90 0.75
N ARG A 85 24.95 7.64 1.27
CA ARG A 85 25.80 8.67 1.87
C ARG A 85 26.19 9.76 0.85
N VAL A 86 26.59 9.36 -0.35
CA VAL A 86 26.94 10.29 -1.45
C VAL A 86 25.73 11.13 -1.86
N GLN A 87 24.52 10.55 -1.78
CA GLN A 87 23.26 11.27 -2.05
C GLN A 87 22.77 12.14 -0.88
N GLY A 88 23.53 12.25 0.22
CA GLY A 88 23.13 12.99 1.42
C GLY A 88 21.96 12.37 2.18
N ARG A 89 21.70 11.07 1.98
CA ARG A 89 20.55 10.36 2.59
C ARG A 89 21.00 9.58 3.83
N PRO A 90 20.10 9.40 4.83
CA PRO A 90 20.37 8.53 5.97
C PRO A 90 20.76 7.10 5.53
N PRO A 91 21.57 6.37 6.31
CA PRO A 91 21.96 4.99 5.96
C PRO A 91 20.80 4.05 5.70
N GLN A 92 19.74 4.23 6.46
CA GLN A 92 18.50 3.45 6.34
C GLN A 92 17.32 4.36 6.00
N PRO A 93 16.33 3.89 5.20
CA PRO A 93 15.07 4.60 5.03
C PRO A 93 14.24 4.58 6.32
N TRP A 94 13.23 5.43 6.43
CA TRP A 94 12.24 5.35 7.49
C TRP A 94 11.54 3.99 7.47
N ALA A 95 11.33 3.38 8.62
CA ALA A 95 10.47 2.21 8.77
C ALA A 95 9.07 2.65 9.21
N LEU A 96 8.10 2.58 8.29
CA LEU A 96 6.74 3.06 8.47
C LEU A 96 5.80 1.88 8.76
N ALA A 97 5.53 1.63 10.04
CA ALA A 97 4.64 0.56 10.47
C ALA A 97 3.17 0.97 10.32
N VAL A 98 2.40 0.21 9.54
CA VAL A 98 0.97 0.43 9.34
C VAL A 98 0.17 -0.47 10.28
N SER A 99 -0.55 0.12 11.24
CA SER A 99 -1.30 -0.62 12.26
C SER A 99 -2.69 -0.04 12.50
N ARG A 100 -3.72 -0.87 12.39
CA ARG A 100 -5.11 -0.46 12.70
C ARG A 100 -5.35 -0.19 14.18
N SER A 101 -4.67 -0.92 15.06
CA SER A 101 -4.80 -0.74 16.53
C SER A 101 -3.79 0.26 17.08
N GLY A 102 -2.82 0.70 16.29
CA GLY A 102 -1.70 1.50 16.78
C GLY A 102 -0.82 0.80 17.81
N GLN A 103 -0.93 -0.53 17.94
CA GLN A 103 -0.20 -1.32 18.93
C GLN A 103 0.75 -2.31 18.25
N LEU A 104 1.97 -2.34 18.73
CA LEU A 104 2.99 -3.34 18.42
C LEU A 104 3.67 -3.72 19.73
N ASP A 105 4.07 -4.99 19.84
CA ASP A 105 4.82 -5.48 20.98
C ASP A 105 6.19 -4.78 21.03
N PRO A 106 6.53 -4.05 22.13
CA PRO A 106 7.81 -3.36 22.25
C PRO A 106 9.01 -4.32 22.32
N GLN A 107 8.78 -5.60 22.59
CA GLN A 107 9.83 -6.62 22.61
C GLN A 107 10.24 -7.12 21.22
N LEU A 108 9.54 -6.71 20.16
CA LEU A 108 9.93 -7.10 18.81
C LEU A 108 11.36 -6.62 18.48
N PRO A 109 12.20 -7.46 17.86
CA PRO A 109 13.53 -7.07 17.38
C PRO A 109 13.51 -5.79 16.52
N PHE A 110 12.41 -5.49 15.86
CA PHE A 110 12.15 -4.25 15.13
C PHE A 110 12.53 -3.00 15.91
N PHE A 111 12.24 -2.96 17.23
CA PHE A 111 12.52 -1.78 18.06
C PHE A 111 14.00 -1.63 18.44
N HIS A 112 14.81 -2.68 18.23
CA HIS A 112 16.27 -2.66 18.47
C HIS A 112 17.08 -2.41 17.19
N GLN A 113 16.42 -2.35 16.02
CA GLN A 113 17.09 -2.05 14.76
C GLN A 113 17.51 -0.56 14.69
N PRO A 114 18.62 -0.20 14.02
CA PRO A 114 19.08 1.18 13.88
C PRO A 114 18.25 1.95 12.83
N LEU A 115 16.97 2.18 13.13
CA LEU A 115 15.96 2.76 12.23
C LEU A 115 15.28 3.97 12.86
N ARG A 116 14.91 4.94 12.01
CA ARG A 116 13.86 5.91 12.33
C ARG A 116 12.51 5.24 12.08
N ARG A 117 11.61 5.31 13.06
CA ARG A 117 10.34 4.57 13.04
C ARG A 117 9.16 5.51 13.01
N GLY A 118 8.28 5.29 12.05
CA GLY A 118 6.99 5.95 11.97
C GLY A 118 5.84 4.98 12.19
N LEU A 119 4.80 5.43 12.89
CA LEU A 119 3.55 4.69 13.02
C LEU A 119 2.49 5.36 12.15
N LEU A 120 1.84 4.59 11.32
CA LEU A 120 0.66 4.99 10.56
C LEU A 120 -0.55 4.27 11.15
N ALA A 121 -1.47 5.01 11.74
CA ALA A 121 -2.66 4.45 12.39
C ALA A 121 -3.91 5.27 12.04
N PRO A 122 -5.13 4.69 12.15
CA PRO A 122 -6.36 5.45 11.94
C PRO A 122 -6.45 6.65 12.89
N ALA A 123 -7.02 7.74 12.41
CA ALA A 123 -7.28 8.91 13.23
C ALA A 123 -8.10 8.55 14.48
N GLY A 124 -7.73 9.12 15.61
CA GLY A 124 -8.39 8.87 16.90
C GLY A 124 -7.89 7.63 17.64
N VAL A 125 -7.09 6.75 17.02
CA VAL A 125 -6.51 5.58 17.70
C VAL A 125 -5.41 6.01 18.67
N ARG A 126 -4.62 7.02 18.32
CA ARG A 126 -3.58 7.61 19.16
C ARG A 126 -3.46 9.10 18.91
N SER A 127 -3.08 9.84 19.95
CA SER A 127 -2.81 11.28 19.90
C SER A 127 -1.31 11.62 19.83
N SER A 128 -0.45 10.64 20.15
CA SER A 128 1.01 10.82 20.15
C SER A 128 1.71 9.52 19.74
N PRO A 129 2.97 9.61 19.27
CA PRO A 129 3.77 8.42 18.99
C PRO A 129 3.93 7.57 20.24
N PRO A 130 3.70 6.25 20.18
CA PRO A 130 4.00 5.36 21.29
C PRO A 130 5.51 5.17 21.46
N ALA A 131 5.92 4.65 22.61
CA ALA A 131 7.33 4.35 22.88
C ALA A 131 7.96 3.52 21.75
N GLY A 132 9.17 3.90 21.33
CA GLY A 132 9.91 3.28 20.23
C GLY A 132 9.57 3.78 18.84
N PHE A 133 8.61 4.72 18.71
CA PHE A 133 8.33 5.43 17.46
C PHE A 133 8.72 6.91 17.56
N ASP A 134 9.34 7.41 16.49
CA ASP A 134 9.78 8.80 16.39
C ASP A 134 8.64 9.72 15.94
N ARG A 135 7.69 9.18 15.15
CA ARG A 135 6.58 9.96 14.59
C ARG A 135 5.31 9.13 14.42
N LEU A 136 4.17 9.82 14.51
CA LEU A 136 2.83 9.28 14.24
C LEU A 136 2.20 10.06 13.09
N TRP A 137 1.64 9.32 12.14
CA TRP A 137 0.75 9.85 11.11
C TRP A 137 -0.63 9.25 11.25
N SER A 138 -1.65 10.07 11.04
CA SER A 138 -3.04 9.68 11.19
C SER A 138 -3.70 9.46 9.84
N LEU A 139 -4.17 8.23 9.60
CA LEU A 139 -4.96 7.89 8.44
C LEU A 139 -6.43 8.24 8.72
N SER A 140 -6.91 9.33 8.14
CA SER A 140 -8.32 9.72 8.23
C SER A 140 -9.20 8.72 7.49
N PRO A 141 -10.38 8.33 8.00
CA PRO A 141 -11.31 7.49 7.26
C PRO A 141 -11.73 8.19 5.96
N HIS A 142 -11.88 7.44 4.89
CA HIS A 142 -12.55 7.91 3.68
C HIS A 142 -13.91 8.47 4.09
N GLY A 143 -14.21 9.71 3.71
CA GLY A 143 -15.37 10.45 4.17
C GLY A 143 -16.65 9.61 4.17
N SER A 144 -16.98 9.10 5.33
CA SER A 144 -18.33 8.76 5.69
C SER A 144 -19.09 10.09 5.73
N GLN A 145 -19.99 10.32 4.80
CA GLN A 145 -21.03 11.33 4.98
C GLN A 145 -21.64 11.06 6.35
N ALA A 146 -21.50 12.03 7.24
CA ALA A 146 -22.33 12.06 8.43
C ALA A 146 -23.77 12.13 7.94
N ASP A 147 -24.49 11.02 8.03
CA ASP A 147 -25.94 11.00 8.00
C ASP A 147 -26.41 11.86 9.20
N THR A 148 -26.64 13.14 8.92
CA THR A 148 -27.43 13.97 9.81
C THR A 148 -28.84 13.43 9.75
N GLY A 149 -29.24 12.82 10.85
CA GLY A 149 -30.50 12.16 11.07
C GLY A 149 -31.72 12.92 10.60
N ALA A 150 -32.62 12.19 10.01
CA ALA A 150 -34.03 12.49 10.02
C ALA A 150 -34.72 11.30 10.65
N ALA A 151 -35.25 11.56 11.83
CA ALA A 151 -36.22 10.69 12.52
C ALA A 151 -37.49 10.56 11.73
N GLY A 152 -38.13 9.40 11.77
CA GLY A 152 -39.57 9.27 11.41
C GLY A 152 -39.89 7.96 10.71
N ALA A 153 -40.27 6.94 11.49
CA ALA A 153 -41.09 5.81 11.01
C ALA A 153 -42.52 6.28 10.73
N PRO A 154 -43.39 5.53 10.02
CA PRO A 154 -43.84 4.24 10.50
C PRO A 154 -44.00 3.13 9.42
N ALA A 155 -44.09 1.93 9.93
CA ALA A 155 -44.45 0.71 9.21
C ALA A 155 -45.92 0.72 8.75
N LEU A 156 -46.20 0.11 7.60
CA LEU A 156 -47.43 -0.65 7.34
C LEU A 156 -47.18 -1.65 6.21
N GLY A 157 -47.65 -2.84 6.47
CA GLY A 157 -47.52 -4.06 5.75
C GLY A 157 -48.41 -4.14 4.48
N GLY A 158 -48.19 -5.25 3.76
CA GLY A 158 -49.06 -5.65 2.65
C GLY A 158 -48.42 -6.65 1.72
N LYS A 159 -48.93 -7.86 1.80
CA LYS A 159 -48.67 -9.06 0.97
C LYS A 159 -48.97 -8.83 -0.51
N GLY A 160 -48.37 -9.62 -1.38
CA GLY A 160 -48.91 -9.85 -2.69
C GLY A 160 -47.88 -10.45 -3.68
N VAL A 161 -48.15 -11.67 -4.07
CA VAL A 161 -47.47 -12.55 -5.01
C VAL A 161 -47.70 -12.16 -6.49
N ASP A 162 -46.79 -12.73 -7.32
CA ASP A 162 -47.00 -13.24 -8.69
C ASP A 162 -46.57 -12.41 -9.91
N SER A 163 -45.79 -13.17 -10.67
CA SER A 163 -45.81 -13.38 -12.13
C SER A 163 -44.96 -12.58 -13.07
N CYS A 164 -44.06 -13.36 -13.68
CA CYS A 164 -43.42 -13.22 -14.99
C CYS A 164 -44.09 -12.28 -16.02
N HIS A 165 -43.26 -11.50 -16.73
CA HIS A 165 -43.28 -11.50 -18.20
C HIS A 165 -41.98 -10.96 -18.79
N LEU A 166 -41.43 -11.72 -19.73
CA LEU A 166 -40.40 -11.36 -20.67
C LEU A 166 -40.94 -10.48 -21.79
N GLN A 167 -40.18 -9.45 -22.18
CA GLN A 167 -40.05 -8.84 -23.51
C GLN A 167 -39.37 -7.49 -23.31
N GLY A 168 -38.19 -7.22 -23.86
CA GLY A 168 -37.87 -7.07 -25.24
C GLY A 168 -37.27 -5.67 -25.44
N ALA A 169 -35.99 -5.63 -25.82
CA ALA A 169 -35.32 -4.60 -26.63
C ALA A 169 -35.49 -3.10 -26.34
N GLU A 170 -34.45 -2.42 -26.03
CA GLU A 170 -33.74 -1.42 -26.84
C GLU A 170 -32.77 -0.61 -25.99
N SER A 171 -31.53 -0.49 -26.47
CA SER A 171 -30.51 0.39 -25.93
C SER A 171 -30.85 1.85 -26.22
N PRO A 172 -30.46 2.76 -25.35
CA PRO A 172 -29.76 3.93 -25.85
C PRO A 172 -28.42 4.14 -25.11
N SER A 173 -27.44 4.45 -25.92
CA SER A 173 -26.16 5.04 -25.60
C SER A 173 -26.23 5.99 -24.42
N SER A 174 -25.68 5.60 -23.26
CA SER A 174 -25.33 6.55 -22.22
C SER A 174 -23.84 6.83 -22.29
N ARG A 175 -23.54 8.08 -22.60
CA ARG A 175 -22.27 8.76 -22.46
C ARG A 175 -21.59 8.28 -21.16
N ALA A 176 -20.34 7.87 -21.29
CA ALA A 176 -19.45 7.72 -20.16
C ALA A 176 -19.46 9.04 -19.37
N GLU A 177 -20.09 9.04 -18.22
CA GLU A 177 -19.87 10.08 -17.23
C GLU A 177 -18.42 9.98 -16.79
N ILE A 178 -17.66 10.98 -17.16
CA ILE A 178 -16.31 11.23 -16.64
C ILE A 178 -16.50 11.40 -15.14
N SER A 179 -16.03 10.41 -14.38
CA SER A 179 -16.01 10.44 -12.92
C SER A 179 -15.43 11.76 -12.44
N GLN A 180 -16.19 12.47 -11.64
CA GLN A 180 -15.76 13.71 -11.01
C GLN A 180 -14.49 13.48 -10.21
N PRO A 181 -13.53 14.42 -10.17
CA PRO A 181 -12.32 14.29 -9.37
C PRO A 181 -12.72 14.12 -7.91
N GLN A 182 -12.31 12.99 -7.32
CA GLN A 182 -12.56 12.68 -5.92
C GLN A 182 -11.97 13.79 -5.04
N ARG A 183 -12.75 14.27 -4.09
CA ARG A 183 -12.33 15.29 -3.13
C ARG A 183 -11.09 14.82 -2.39
N VAL A 184 -9.99 15.53 -2.64
CA VAL A 184 -8.70 15.36 -2.00
C VAL A 184 -8.81 15.85 -0.55
N GLY A 185 -8.72 14.95 0.44
CA GLY A 185 -8.75 15.36 1.84
C GLY A 185 -8.81 14.23 2.87
N SER A 186 -8.90 12.97 2.48
CA SER A 186 -8.98 11.86 3.45
C SER A 186 -8.36 10.56 2.91
N GLY A 187 -7.90 9.70 3.79
CA GLY A 187 -7.40 8.38 3.46
C GLY A 187 -5.93 8.34 3.00
N TRP A 188 -5.58 7.31 2.23
CA TRP A 188 -4.23 7.07 1.75
C TRP A 188 -3.63 8.20 0.91
N PRO A 189 -4.34 8.84 -0.04
CA PRO A 189 -3.77 9.92 -0.85
C PRO A 189 -3.29 11.10 0.00
N ALA A 190 -4.09 11.53 0.97
CA ALA A 190 -3.71 12.63 1.86
C ALA A 190 -2.51 12.27 2.74
N LEU A 191 -2.48 11.05 3.27
CA LEU A 191 -1.35 10.56 4.06
C LEU A 191 -0.06 10.49 3.22
N LEU A 192 -0.13 9.97 2.01
CA LEU A 192 1.03 9.89 1.11
C LEU A 192 1.53 11.30 0.74
N ALA A 193 0.63 12.25 0.50
CA ALA A 193 1.01 13.64 0.26
C ALA A 193 1.69 14.27 1.49
N GLU A 194 1.24 13.96 2.70
CA GLU A 194 1.90 14.40 3.95
C GLU A 194 3.31 13.79 4.08
N LEU A 195 3.49 12.52 3.70
CA LEU A 195 4.80 11.87 3.68
C LEU A 195 5.74 12.54 2.65
N ALA A 196 5.24 12.83 1.44
CA ALA A 196 6.00 13.54 0.41
C ALA A 196 6.38 14.96 0.86
N ALA A 197 5.45 15.71 1.44
CA ALA A 197 5.74 17.02 2.03
C ALA A 197 6.78 16.96 3.16
N GLY A 198 6.91 15.80 3.81
CA GLY A 198 7.95 15.50 4.79
C GLY A 198 9.29 15.04 4.20
N GLY A 199 9.45 15.06 2.87
CA GLY A 199 10.68 14.68 2.16
C GLY A 199 10.80 13.18 1.90
N MET A 200 9.69 12.46 1.86
CA MET A 200 9.64 11.04 1.50
C MET A 200 9.05 10.88 0.10
N ASP A 201 9.85 11.13 -0.93
CA ASP A 201 9.42 11.13 -2.33
C ASP A 201 9.34 9.71 -2.92
N ARG A 202 10.02 8.75 -2.30
CA ARG A 202 10.12 7.36 -2.76
C ARG A 202 9.83 6.39 -1.62
N LEU A 203 8.80 5.57 -1.80
CA LEU A 203 8.37 4.61 -0.81
C LEU A 203 8.46 3.18 -1.37
N VAL A 204 9.00 2.28 -0.56
CA VAL A 204 8.92 0.84 -0.79
C VAL A 204 7.80 0.28 0.07
N LEU A 205 6.93 -0.52 -0.53
CA LEU A 205 5.90 -1.28 0.15
C LEU A 205 6.37 -2.73 0.30
N LEU A 206 6.75 -3.12 1.51
CA LEU A 206 7.31 -4.45 1.82
C LEU A 206 6.24 -5.50 2.14
N GLY A 207 5.00 -5.23 1.80
CA GLY A 207 3.95 -6.21 1.95
C GLY A 207 3.18 -6.17 3.27
N GLY A 208 2.53 -7.22 3.49
CA GLY A 208 1.25 -7.59 3.95
C GLY A 208 0.25 -7.50 2.80
N ALA A 209 -0.26 -8.66 2.32
CA ALA A 209 -1.15 -8.72 1.17
C ALA A 209 -2.33 -7.73 1.27
N ARG A 210 -2.87 -7.51 2.48
CA ARG A 210 -3.96 -6.55 2.72
C ARG A 210 -3.53 -5.10 2.51
N LEU A 211 -2.31 -4.75 2.92
CA LEU A 211 -1.79 -3.39 2.74
C LEU A 211 -1.51 -3.14 1.25
N ALA A 212 -0.87 -4.09 0.57
CA ALA A 212 -0.65 -4.04 -0.87
C ALA A 212 -1.97 -3.90 -1.63
N ALA A 213 -2.98 -4.72 -1.30
CA ALA A 213 -4.30 -4.64 -1.91
C ALA A 213 -4.97 -3.27 -1.69
N SER A 214 -4.82 -2.68 -0.51
CA SER A 214 -5.42 -1.37 -0.22
C SER A 214 -4.82 -0.25 -1.08
N LEU A 215 -3.51 -0.26 -1.32
CA LEU A 215 -2.87 0.75 -2.16
C LEU A 215 -3.12 0.48 -3.65
N LEU A 216 -3.07 -0.78 -4.09
CA LEU A 216 -3.40 -1.18 -5.46
C LEU A 216 -4.86 -0.83 -5.82
N ALA A 217 -5.81 -1.05 -4.90
CA ALA A 217 -7.21 -0.73 -5.10
C ALA A 217 -7.47 0.78 -5.26
N LEU A 218 -6.59 1.62 -4.75
CA LEU A 218 -6.66 3.09 -4.86
C LEU A 218 -5.73 3.65 -5.93
N ASP A 219 -5.11 2.78 -6.72
CA ASP A 219 -4.25 3.21 -7.81
C ASP A 219 -2.97 3.96 -7.34
N LEU A 220 -2.49 3.63 -6.13
CA LEU A 220 -1.40 4.30 -5.45
C LEU A 220 -0.07 3.51 -5.48
N VAL A 221 0.06 2.57 -6.41
CA VAL A 221 1.30 1.81 -6.64
C VAL A 221 1.80 2.08 -8.05
N ASP A 222 2.98 2.67 -8.17
CA ASP A 222 3.59 3.09 -9.42
C ASP A 222 4.51 2.02 -10.02
N GLY A 223 5.09 1.19 -9.18
CA GLY A 223 6.03 0.14 -9.59
C GLY A 223 5.81 -1.19 -8.87
N LEU A 224 6.06 -2.28 -9.58
CA LEU A 224 6.10 -3.63 -9.04
C LEU A 224 7.53 -4.16 -9.18
N GLN A 225 8.11 -4.64 -8.10
CA GLN A 225 9.37 -5.38 -8.11
C GLN A 225 9.12 -6.75 -7.50
N LEU A 226 9.11 -7.77 -8.33
CA LEU A 226 8.80 -9.13 -7.93
C LEU A 226 10.02 -10.02 -8.12
N THR A 227 10.41 -10.76 -7.09
CA THR A 227 11.33 -11.88 -7.20
C THR A 227 10.53 -13.16 -7.36
N LEU A 228 10.57 -13.75 -8.55
CA LEU A 228 9.97 -15.05 -8.82
C LEU A 228 10.90 -16.14 -8.28
N VAL A 229 10.44 -16.86 -7.27
CA VAL A 229 11.20 -17.94 -6.65
C VAL A 229 10.78 -19.26 -7.29
N PRO A 230 11.73 -20.17 -7.65
CA PRO A 230 11.40 -21.42 -8.38
C PRO A 230 10.75 -22.46 -7.48
N ARG A 231 9.62 -22.11 -6.88
CA ARG A 231 8.83 -22.94 -5.98
C ARG A 231 7.35 -22.80 -6.32
N VAL A 232 6.59 -23.88 -6.13
CA VAL A 232 5.12 -23.88 -6.16
C VAL A 232 4.64 -24.23 -4.76
N LEU A 233 3.85 -23.37 -4.14
CA LEU A 233 3.47 -23.49 -2.74
C LEU A 233 2.01 -23.92 -2.57
N GLY A 234 1.12 -23.52 -3.47
CA GLY A 234 -0.32 -23.73 -3.30
C GLY A 234 -0.92 -22.88 -2.16
N GLY A 235 -2.14 -23.22 -1.75
CA GLY A 235 -2.81 -22.57 -0.63
C GLY A 235 -3.38 -21.17 -0.92
N ALA A 236 -3.84 -20.50 0.14
CA ALA A 236 -4.62 -19.27 0.03
C ALA A 236 -3.80 -17.97 0.11
N HIS A 237 -2.51 -18.04 0.43
CA HIS A 237 -1.68 -16.86 0.74
C HIS A 237 -1.15 -16.16 -0.50
N SER A 238 -2.05 -15.72 -1.39
CA SER A 238 -1.70 -14.96 -2.59
C SER A 238 -1.15 -13.58 -2.23
N TRP A 239 -0.19 -13.08 -3.02
CA TRP A 239 0.30 -11.71 -2.90
C TRP A 239 -0.77 -10.68 -3.29
N LEU A 240 -1.67 -11.07 -4.19
CA LEU A 240 -2.83 -10.29 -4.59
C LEU A 240 -4.09 -11.01 -4.09
N PRO A 241 -4.72 -10.53 -3.01
CA PRO A 241 -5.95 -11.14 -2.51
C PRO A 241 -7.08 -10.99 -3.55
N ILE A 242 -8.04 -11.92 -3.49
CA ILE A 242 -9.25 -11.90 -4.31
C ILE A 242 -10.11 -10.71 -3.85
N ALA A 243 -9.80 -9.55 -4.36
CA ALA A 243 -10.61 -8.34 -4.21
C ALA A 243 -10.75 -7.74 -5.61
N PRO A 244 -11.89 -7.14 -5.95
CA PRO A 244 -11.99 -6.40 -7.18
C PRO A 244 -10.94 -5.29 -7.18
N LEU A 245 -9.98 -5.39 -8.07
CA LEU A 245 -9.13 -4.23 -8.39
C LEU A 245 -9.98 -3.27 -9.22
N PRO A 246 -9.80 -1.95 -9.08
CA PRO A 246 -10.30 -1.01 -10.06
C PRO A 246 -9.75 -1.41 -11.43
N ALA A 247 -10.11 -0.76 -12.50
CA ALA A 247 -9.75 -1.15 -13.86
C ALA A 247 -8.34 -1.78 -13.98
N PRO A 248 -8.15 -2.85 -14.77
CA PRO A 248 -6.85 -3.50 -14.89
C PRO A 248 -5.82 -2.49 -15.40
N GLY A 249 -4.86 -2.14 -14.55
CA GLY A 249 -3.73 -1.28 -14.90
C GLY A 249 -2.83 -1.99 -15.92
N ARG A 250 -2.32 -1.25 -16.89
CA ARG A 250 -1.26 -1.73 -17.77
C ARG A 250 0.10 -1.47 -17.14
N TRP A 251 0.96 -2.46 -17.24
CA TRP A 251 2.30 -2.45 -16.69
C TRP A 251 3.32 -2.68 -17.80
N GLU A 252 4.40 -1.92 -17.80
CA GLU A 252 5.52 -2.06 -18.74
C GLU A 252 6.72 -2.63 -18.02
N LEU A 253 7.37 -3.61 -18.65
CA LEU A 253 8.57 -4.22 -18.09
C LEU A 253 9.74 -3.23 -18.17
N GLU A 254 10.30 -2.86 -17.03
CA GLU A 254 11.50 -2.03 -16.92
C GLU A 254 12.78 -2.86 -16.89
N GLU A 255 12.74 -3.96 -16.14
CA GLU A 255 13.92 -4.79 -15.88
C GLU A 255 13.51 -6.25 -15.68
N SER A 256 14.33 -7.16 -16.23
CA SER A 256 14.33 -8.56 -15.82
C SER A 256 15.77 -9.04 -15.74
N ARG A 257 16.12 -9.66 -14.60
CA ARG A 257 17.46 -10.24 -14.42
C ARG A 257 17.43 -11.49 -13.54
N PRO A 258 18.23 -12.51 -13.85
CA PRO A 258 18.40 -13.65 -12.96
C PRO A 258 19.17 -13.21 -11.69
N LEU A 259 18.72 -13.73 -10.54
CA LEU A 259 19.33 -13.47 -9.24
C LEU A 259 20.19 -14.62 -8.73
N GLY A 260 20.33 -15.69 -9.50
CA GLY A 260 20.95 -16.94 -9.07
C GLY A 260 19.93 -17.91 -8.46
N GLN A 261 20.32 -19.16 -8.28
CA GLN A 261 19.49 -20.24 -7.70
C GLN A 261 18.11 -20.42 -8.36
N GLY A 262 17.97 -20.04 -9.63
CA GLY A 262 16.71 -20.08 -10.37
C GLY A 262 15.75 -18.93 -10.07
N GLU A 263 16.14 -17.98 -9.24
CA GLU A 263 15.34 -16.77 -8.96
C GLU A 263 15.43 -15.77 -10.11
N LEU A 264 14.32 -15.10 -10.41
CA LEU A 264 14.22 -14.07 -11.42
C LEU A 264 13.60 -12.80 -10.82
N LEU A 265 14.34 -11.69 -10.90
CA LEU A 265 13.79 -10.36 -10.65
C LEU A 265 13.04 -9.88 -11.88
N VAL A 266 11.83 -9.39 -11.69
CA VAL A 266 11.09 -8.61 -12.68
C VAL A 266 10.64 -7.30 -12.05
N ARG A 267 10.86 -6.20 -12.79
CA ARG A 267 10.39 -4.88 -12.38
C ARG A 267 9.50 -4.32 -13.47
N TYR A 268 8.34 -3.85 -13.06
CA TYR A 268 7.37 -3.20 -13.92
C TYR A 268 7.08 -1.80 -13.42
N CYS A 269 6.89 -0.87 -14.34
CA CYS A 269 6.28 0.41 -14.06
C CYS A 269 4.86 0.46 -14.59
N ARG A 270 4.07 1.34 -14.02
CA ARG A 270 2.72 1.60 -14.48
C ARG A 270 2.73 2.52 -15.70
N VAL A 271 1.94 2.20 -16.72
CA VAL A 271 1.79 3.06 -17.91
C VAL A 271 1.16 4.39 -17.50
N GLY A 272 1.90 5.48 -17.73
CA GLY A 272 1.50 6.84 -17.33
C GLY A 272 1.90 7.26 -15.93
N GLY A 273 2.61 6.42 -15.15
CA GLY A 273 3.07 6.71 -13.78
C GLY A 273 4.59 6.72 -13.58
N CYS A 274 5.37 6.37 -14.60
CA CYS A 274 6.84 6.50 -14.54
C CYS A 274 7.29 7.86 -15.07
N PRO A 275 8.25 8.54 -14.38
CA PRO A 275 8.87 9.76 -14.89
C PRO A 275 9.76 9.50 -16.09
#